data_e4c79e54aadc7289de1b3e0832778b9a
#
_entry.id   e4c79e54aadc7289de1b3e0832778b9a
#
_cell.length_a   1.000
_cell.length_b   1.000
_cell.length_c   1.000
_cell.angle_alpha   90.00
_cell.angle_beta   90.00
_cell.angle_gamma   90.00
#
_symmetry.space_group_name_H-M   'P 1'
#
loop_
_entity.id
_entity.type
_entity.pdbx_description
1 polymer ?
#
loop_
_entity_poly.entity_id
_entity_poly.type
_entity_poly.pdbx_seq_one_letter_code
_entity_poly.pdbx_strand_id
1 'polypeptide(L)'
;VLLDDEYRKPQAVVCVARKSSVPKDVLELASADSESPTVAVFYTIWSYSPGAGRKLIQEAQKSIRVEFKNIKTFVTLSPPTEIARSFHLRNGAGVLSVNPDTVNYIYE
;
A
#
# COMPACT_ATOMS: atom_id res chain seq x y z
N VAL A 1 -4.21 -5.81 -9.11
CA VAL A 1 -4.11 -7.28 -9.02
C VAL A 1 -3.02 -7.78 -9.96
N LEU A 2 -2.13 -8.59 -9.43
CA LEU A 2 -1.12 -9.27 -10.24
C LEU A 2 -1.63 -10.68 -10.59
N LEU A 3 -1.67 -11.01 -11.87
CA LEU A 3 -2.18 -12.27 -12.37
C LEU A 3 -1.07 -13.20 -12.85
N ASP A 4 -1.31 -14.51 -12.70
CA ASP A 4 -0.53 -15.53 -13.37
C ASP A 4 -0.84 -15.51 -14.86
N ASP A 5 0.18 -15.40 -15.71
CA ASP A 5 -0.01 -15.27 -17.17
C ASP A 5 -0.62 -16.51 -17.81
N GLU A 6 -0.33 -17.68 -17.27
CA GLU A 6 -0.79 -18.95 -17.84
C GLU A 6 -2.22 -19.27 -17.45
N TYR A 7 -2.58 -19.12 -16.17
CA TYR A 7 -3.87 -19.55 -15.64
C TYR A 7 -4.79 -18.39 -15.26
N ARG A 8 -4.36 -17.16 -15.37
CA ARG A 8 -5.11 -15.96 -15.00
C ARG A 8 -5.53 -15.96 -13.52
N LYS A 9 -4.77 -16.62 -12.67
CA LYS A 9 -5.01 -16.64 -11.23
C LYS A 9 -4.35 -15.45 -10.54
N PRO A 10 -4.98 -14.83 -9.54
CA PRO A 10 -4.34 -13.77 -8.78
C PRO A 10 -3.10 -14.29 -8.05
N GLN A 11 -1.96 -13.61 -8.23
CA GLN A 11 -0.73 -13.87 -7.48
C GLN A 11 -0.58 -12.91 -6.32
N ALA A 12 -1.11 -11.70 -6.47
CA ALA A 12 -1.14 -10.70 -5.42
C ALA A 12 -2.25 -9.69 -5.67
N VAL A 13 -2.77 -9.10 -4.61
CA VAL A 13 -3.81 -8.07 -4.66
C VAL A 13 -3.40 -6.93 -3.73
N VAL A 14 -3.58 -5.70 -4.17
CA VAL A 14 -3.40 -4.52 -3.34
C VAL A 14 -4.60 -3.60 -3.52
N CYS A 15 -5.09 -3.03 -2.42
CA CYS A 15 -6.10 -1.99 -2.43
C CYS A 15 -5.44 -0.65 -2.12
N VAL A 16 -5.78 0.37 -2.87
CA VAL A 16 -5.15 1.68 -2.78
C VAL A 16 -6.21 2.76 -2.59
N ALA A 17 -6.00 3.63 -1.60
CA ALA A 17 -6.77 4.86 -1.42
C ALA A 17 -5.90 6.06 -1.77
N ARG A 18 -6.53 7.15 -2.22
CA ARG A 18 -5.82 8.38 -2.60
C ARG A 18 -6.26 9.50 -1.67
N LYS A 19 -5.33 9.99 -0.87
CA LYS A 19 -5.59 10.93 0.22
C LYS A 19 -4.72 12.17 0.10
N SER A 20 -5.06 13.21 0.84
CA SER A 20 -4.25 14.41 0.98
C SER A 20 -3.38 14.40 2.23
N SER A 21 -3.56 13.41 3.10
CA SER A 21 -2.75 13.20 4.29
C SER A 21 -2.69 11.71 4.64
N VAL A 22 -1.76 11.32 5.47
CA VAL A 22 -1.60 9.94 5.91
C VAL A 22 -2.69 9.57 6.92
N PRO A 23 -3.57 8.59 6.61
CA PRO A 23 -4.58 8.15 7.57
C PRO A 23 -3.91 7.33 8.68
N LYS A 24 -4.33 7.56 9.93
CA LYS A 24 -3.78 6.85 11.08
C LYS A 24 -4.73 5.77 11.60
N ASP A 25 -5.96 5.78 11.15
CA ASP A 25 -6.96 4.78 11.52
C ASP A 25 -7.93 4.51 10.37
N VAL A 26 -8.81 3.52 10.60
CA VAL A 26 -9.76 3.07 9.58
C VAL A 26 -10.80 4.15 9.25
N LEU A 27 -11.18 4.97 10.22
CA LEU A 27 -12.15 6.05 9.99
C LEU A 27 -11.59 7.12 9.04
N GLU A 28 -10.33 7.50 9.24
CA GLU A 28 -9.65 8.43 8.34
C GLU A 28 -9.50 7.83 6.94
N LEU A 29 -9.18 6.53 6.86
CA LEU A 29 -9.07 5.83 5.58
C LEU A 29 -10.42 5.77 4.86
N ALA A 30 -11.50 5.53 5.58
CA ALA A 30 -12.85 5.38 5.03
C ALA A 30 -13.48 6.69 4.56
N SER A 31 -12.89 7.84 4.90
CA SER A 31 -13.34 9.12 4.37
C SER A 31 -13.19 9.15 2.85
N ALA A 32 -13.91 10.04 2.18
CA ALA A 32 -13.84 10.16 0.72
C ALA A 32 -12.40 10.43 0.25
N ASP A 33 -12.02 9.87 -0.90
CA ASP A 33 -10.73 10.16 -1.52
C ASP A 33 -10.64 11.65 -1.87
N SER A 34 -9.43 12.19 -1.80
CA SER A 34 -9.18 13.59 -2.12
C SER A 34 -9.34 13.85 -3.62
N GLU A 35 -9.88 15.02 -3.97
CA GLU A 35 -9.88 15.48 -5.37
C GLU A 35 -8.49 15.86 -5.86
N SER A 36 -7.61 16.24 -4.94
CA SER A 36 -6.21 16.59 -5.24
C SER A 36 -5.27 15.77 -4.37
N PRO A 37 -5.19 14.44 -4.60
CA PRO A 37 -4.43 13.56 -3.72
C PRO A 37 -2.92 13.79 -3.84
N THR A 38 -2.23 13.70 -2.71
CA THR A 38 -0.77 13.75 -2.63
C THR A 38 -0.17 12.48 -2.03
N VAL A 39 -1.00 11.61 -1.47
CA VAL A 39 -0.59 10.38 -0.78
C VAL A 39 -1.38 9.20 -1.34
N ALA A 40 -0.69 8.13 -1.70
CA ALA A 40 -1.31 6.84 -2.00
C ALA A 40 -1.17 5.94 -0.77
N VAL A 41 -2.26 5.31 -0.37
CA VAL A 41 -2.30 4.45 0.81
C VAL A 41 -2.60 3.02 0.40
N PHE A 42 -1.66 2.13 0.62
CA PHE A 42 -1.86 0.69 0.44
C PHE A 42 -2.44 0.13 1.74
N TYR A 43 -3.69 -0.28 1.73
CA TYR A 43 -4.36 -0.68 2.98
C TYR A 43 -4.76 -2.16 3.04
N THR A 44 -4.73 -2.87 1.93
CA THR A 44 -4.93 -4.32 1.88
C THR A 44 -3.95 -4.91 0.89
N ILE A 45 -3.11 -5.83 1.35
CA ILE A 45 -2.12 -6.48 0.49
C ILE A 45 -2.18 -7.98 0.75
N TRP A 46 -2.45 -8.74 -0.30
CA TRP A 46 -2.43 -10.20 -0.28
C TRP A 46 -1.42 -10.69 -1.29
N SER A 47 -0.57 -11.62 -0.87
CA SER A 47 0.39 -12.26 -1.75
C SER A 47 0.22 -13.76 -1.67
N TYR A 48 -0.01 -14.39 -2.83
CA TYR A 48 -0.21 -15.84 -2.95
C TYR A 48 1.04 -16.54 -3.45
N SER A 49 2.05 -15.79 -3.87
CA SER A 49 3.30 -16.33 -4.37
C SER A 49 4.49 -15.54 -3.81
N PRO A 50 5.64 -16.17 -3.55
CA PRO A 50 6.82 -15.46 -3.08
C PRO A 50 7.22 -14.34 -4.04
N GLY A 51 7.44 -13.14 -3.51
CA GLY A 51 7.85 -11.97 -4.28
C GLY A 51 6.74 -11.27 -5.06
N ALA A 52 5.54 -11.85 -5.17
CA ALA A 52 4.45 -11.26 -5.93
C ALA A 52 3.93 -9.97 -5.30
N GLY A 53 3.84 -9.91 -3.97
CA GLY A 53 3.43 -8.69 -3.26
C GLY A 53 4.40 -7.54 -3.51
N ARG A 54 5.69 -7.80 -3.47
CA ARG A 54 6.72 -6.78 -3.74
C ARG A 54 6.61 -6.26 -5.18
N LYS A 55 6.48 -7.16 -6.14
CA LYS A 55 6.34 -6.80 -7.55
C LYS A 55 5.10 -5.91 -7.77
N LEU A 56 3.98 -6.28 -7.17
CA LEU A 56 2.73 -5.53 -7.30
C LEU A 56 2.85 -4.13 -6.70
N ILE A 57 3.47 -4.00 -5.53
CA ILE A 57 3.70 -2.69 -4.91
C ILE A 57 4.56 -1.81 -5.82
N GLN A 58 5.64 -2.35 -6.37
CA GLN A 58 6.51 -1.62 -7.28
C GLN A 58 5.77 -1.16 -8.54
N GLU A 59 4.98 -2.03 -9.14
CA GLU A 59 4.19 -1.69 -10.33
C GLU A 59 3.08 -0.70 -10.02
N ALA A 60 2.41 -0.83 -8.87
CA ALA A 60 1.39 0.11 -8.44
C ALA A 60 1.98 1.51 -8.22
N GLN A 61 3.15 1.62 -7.58
CA GLN A 61 3.83 2.90 -7.42
C GLN A 61 4.15 3.55 -8.77
N LYS A 62 4.65 2.76 -9.71
CA LYS A 62 5.00 3.23 -11.04
C LYS A 62 3.76 3.76 -11.79
N SER A 63 2.65 2.99 -11.79
CA SER A 63 1.41 3.39 -12.43
C SER A 63 0.81 4.65 -11.80
N ILE A 64 0.81 4.74 -10.48
CA ILE A 64 0.23 5.87 -9.76
C ILE A 64 1.04 7.15 -10.03
N ARG A 65 2.37 7.06 -10.07
CA ARG A 65 3.22 8.21 -10.39
C ARG A 65 2.96 8.77 -11.77
N VAL A 66 2.61 7.93 -12.72
CA VAL A 66 2.27 8.35 -14.08
C VAL A 66 0.88 8.98 -14.14
N GLU A 67 -0.11 8.35 -13.51
CA GLU A 67 -1.50 8.79 -13.56
C GLU A 67 -1.78 9.99 -12.65
N PHE A 68 -1.17 10.02 -11.47
CA PHE A 68 -1.38 11.07 -10.47
C PHE A 68 -0.04 11.72 -10.12
N LYS A 69 0.37 12.70 -10.90
CA LYS A 69 1.71 13.32 -10.79
C LYS A 69 1.97 14.02 -9.45
N ASN A 70 0.93 14.40 -8.73
CA ASN A 70 1.06 15.04 -7.41
C ASN A 70 1.23 14.03 -6.28
N ILE A 71 1.00 12.74 -6.53
CA ILE A 71 1.23 11.69 -5.54
C ILE A 71 2.71 11.33 -5.55
N LYS A 72 3.40 11.67 -4.48
CA LYS A 72 4.83 11.40 -4.29
C LYS A 72 5.12 10.61 -3.02
N THR A 73 4.10 10.37 -2.21
CA THR A 73 4.21 9.67 -0.93
C THR A 73 3.38 8.40 -1.00
N PHE A 74 4.00 7.27 -0.69
CA PHE A 74 3.37 5.95 -0.71
C PHE A 74 3.49 5.34 0.68
N VAL A 75 2.36 5.20 1.34
CA VAL A 75 2.29 4.69 2.71
C VAL A 75 1.33 3.53 2.81
N THR A 76 1.33 2.86 3.94
CA THR A 76 0.37 1.81 4.26
C THR A 76 -0.48 2.21 5.45
N LEU A 77 -1.63 1.56 5.60
CA LEU A 77 -2.35 1.48 6.85
C LEU A 77 -2.45 0.00 7.18
N SER A 78 -1.62 -0.45 8.11
CA SER A 78 -1.38 -1.87 8.37
C SER A 78 -1.78 -2.27 9.78
N PRO A 79 -2.14 -3.55 10.00
CA PRO A 79 -2.37 -4.03 11.36
C PRO A 79 -1.04 -4.06 12.14
N PRO A 80 -1.10 -3.92 13.48
CA PRO A 80 0.11 -3.92 14.31
C PRO A 80 0.59 -5.36 14.59
N THR A 81 0.79 -6.13 13.52
CA THR A 81 1.20 -7.53 13.62
C THR A 81 2.64 -7.71 13.14
N GLU A 82 3.29 -8.76 13.64
CA GLU A 82 4.66 -9.10 13.24
C GLU A 82 4.71 -9.53 11.77
N ILE A 83 3.67 -10.18 11.29
CA ILE A 83 3.58 -10.60 9.88
C ILE A 83 3.60 -9.39 8.96
N ALA A 84 2.77 -8.38 9.25
CA ALA A 84 2.73 -7.15 8.45
C ALA A 84 4.06 -6.39 8.53
N ARG A 85 4.63 -6.28 9.73
CA ARG A 85 5.92 -5.63 9.93
C ARG A 85 7.02 -6.30 9.10
N SER A 86 7.15 -7.61 9.21
CA SER A 86 8.17 -8.36 8.46
C SER A 86 7.99 -8.20 6.96
N PHE A 87 6.75 -8.27 6.47
CA PHE A 87 6.46 -8.10 5.06
C PHE A 87 6.91 -6.73 4.54
N HIS A 88 6.49 -5.66 5.20
CA HIS A 88 6.80 -4.31 4.71
C HIS A 88 8.29 -3.96 4.84
N LEU A 89 8.92 -4.30 5.96
CA LEU A 89 10.35 -4.02 6.14
C LEU A 89 11.20 -4.82 5.16
N ARG A 90 10.85 -6.09 4.93
CA ARG A 90 11.56 -6.95 3.96
C ARG A 90 11.44 -6.41 2.53
N ASN A 91 10.34 -5.74 2.21
CA ASN A 91 10.09 -5.19 0.88
C ASN A 91 10.56 -3.75 0.73
N GLY A 92 11.34 -3.24 1.66
CA GLY A 92 12.02 -1.96 1.52
C GLY A 92 11.32 -0.77 2.16
N ALA A 93 10.22 -0.99 2.89
CA ALA A 93 9.54 0.08 3.60
C ALA A 93 10.23 0.40 4.92
N GLY A 94 10.08 1.64 5.38
CA GLY A 94 10.42 2.04 6.73
C GLY A 94 9.17 2.24 7.58
N VAL A 95 9.33 2.31 8.90
CA VAL A 95 8.22 2.64 9.80
C VAL A 95 8.04 4.16 9.82
N LEU A 96 6.84 4.62 9.44
CA LEU A 96 6.51 6.05 9.48
C LEU A 96 5.91 6.44 10.82
N SER A 97 4.89 5.74 11.27
CA SER A 97 4.28 6.00 12.58
C SER A 97 3.63 4.74 13.16
N VAL A 98 3.64 4.66 14.49
CA VAL A 98 2.95 3.61 15.24
C VAL A 98 1.77 4.27 15.94
N ASN A 99 0.56 3.81 15.61
CA ASN A 99 -0.68 4.36 16.13
C ASN A 99 -1.30 3.36 17.14
N PRO A 100 -2.37 3.72 17.86
CA PRO A 100 -2.95 2.79 18.84
C PRO A 100 -3.32 1.43 18.28
N ASP A 101 -3.93 1.36 17.09
CA ASP A 101 -4.40 0.11 16.51
C ASP A 101 -3.84 -0.19 15.11
N THR A 102 -2.95 0.66 14.60
CA THR A 102 -2.38 0.52 13.24
C THR A 102 -0.92 0.94 13.21
N VAL A 103 -0.27 0.61 12.11
CA VAL A 103 1.09 1.10 11.82
C VAL A 103 1.10 1.61 10.37
N ASN A 104 1.67 2.79 10.17
CA ASN A 104 1.95 3.28 8.83
C ASN A 104 3.40 2.95 8.46
N TYR A 105 3.57 2.26 7.35
CA TYR A 105 4.89 2.04 6.73
C TYR A 105 4.99 2.96 5.53
N ILE A 106 6.20 3.38 5.18
CA ILE A 106 6.44 4.25 4.04
C ILE A 106 7.37 3.59 3.04
N TYR A 107 6.97 3.60 1.77
CA TYR A 107 7.77 3.14 0.64
C TYR A 107 8.36 4.34 -0.08
N GLU A 108 9.59 4.23 -0.47
CA GLU A 108 10.29 5.26 -1.25
C GLU A 108 10.36 4.96 -2.74
#